data_96aabe781abdeb4caeb6d95675782e40
#
_entry.id   96aabe781abdeb4caeb6d95675782e40
#
_cell.length_a   1.000
_cell.length_b   1.000
_cell.length_c   1.000
_cell.angle_alpha   90.00
_cell.angle_beta   90.00
_cell.angle_gamma   90.00
#
_symmetry.space_group_name_H-M   'P 1'
#
loop_
_entity.id
_entity.type
_entity.pdbx_description
1 polymer ?
#
loop_
_entity_poly.entity_id
_entity_poly.type
_entity_poly.pdbx_seq_one_letter_code
_entity_poly.pdbx_strand_id
1 'polypeptide(L)'
;SVNPLVGIRGNIHKNTMTLFMSEVLFRVIKDQTNEEGLMDWLKRSILTLDALQSDFANFHLWFLLELCAVLGFNPDTIDLAPFSGKHLDHIKSLLTNSFGEAMLLPLRGSDRNEIAECILKYIEHHTESSVNVRSLAVLRDIYG
;
A
#
# COMPACT_ATOMS: atom_id res chain seq x y z
N SER A 1 -19.94 -1.33 19.65
CA SER A 1 -19.97 0.00 19.17
C SER A 1 -19.09 0.16 17.97
N VAL A 2 -19.49 1.02 17.15
CA VAL A 2 -18.76 1.31 15.95
C VAL A 2 -17.59 2.21 16.28
N ASN A 3 -16.41 1.77 15.92
CA ASN A 3 -15.24 2.61 15.98
C ASN A 3 -15.44 3.78 15.01
N PRO A 4 -15.44 5.02 15.46
CA PRO A 4 -15.70 6.15 14.58
C PRO A 4 -14.56 6.46 13.62
N LEU A 5 -13.40 5.80 13.71
CA LEU A 5 -12.22 6.06 12.89
C LEU A 5 -11.90 7.56 12.88
N VAL A 6 -11.80 8.14 14.07
CA VAL A 6 -11.63 9.59 14.23
C VAL A 6 -10.38 10.11 13.51
N GLY A 7 -9.30 9.35 13.54
CA GLY A 7 -8.06 9.74 12.88
C GLY A 7 -8.24 9.88 11.36
N ILE A 8 -8.96 8.93 10.75
CA ILE A 8 -9.18 8.96 9.31
C ILE A 8 -10.21 10.03 8.94
N ARG A 9 -11.30 10.10 9.67
CA ARG A 9 -12.40 11.03 9.36
C ARG A 9 -11.98 12.49 9.38
N GLY A 10 -11.01 12.83 10.25
CA GLY A 10 -10.52 14.19 10.36
C GLY A 10 -9.31 14.51 9.51
N ASN A 11 -8.86 13.60 8.64
CA ASN A 11 -7.61 13.76 7.92
C ASN A 11 -7.77 13.35 6.45
N ILE A 12 -7.66 14.33 5.55
CA ILE A 12 -7.85 14.08 4.12
C ILE A 12 -6.79 13.14 3.54
N HIS A 13 -5.55 13.19 4.06
CA HIS A 13 -4.49 12.30 3.59
C HIS A 13 -4.81 10.85 3.95
N LYS A 14 -5.25 10.61 5.18
CA LYS A 14 -5.64 9.26 5.61
C LYS A 14 -6.88 8.77 4.87
N ASN A 15 -7.85 9.64 4.64
CA ASN A 15 -9.05 9.30 3.86
C ASN A 15 -8.68 8.85 2.45
N THR A 16 -7.85 9.62 1.78
CA THR A 16 -7.43 9.30 0.41
C THR A 16 -6.64 8.02 0.36
N MET A 17 -5.76 7.81 1.35
CA MET A 17 -4.97 6.58 1.44
C MET A 17 -5.86 5.36 1.67
N THR A 18 -6.89 5.49 2.52
CA THR A 18 -7.86 4.42 2.76
C THR A 18 -8.61 4.07 1.48
N LEU A 19 -9.00 5.06 0.69
CA LEU A 19 -9.65 4.83 -0.60
C LEU A 19 -8.72 4.07 -1.54
N PHE A 20 -7.46 4.46 -1.61
CA PHE A 20 -6.48 3.77 -2.43
C PHE A 20 -6.33 2.30 -2.02
N MET A 21 -6.16 2.05 -0.72
CA MET A 21 -6.01 0.70 -0.19
C MET A 21 -7.22 -0.17 -0.52
N SER A 22 -8.41 0.39 -0.32
CA SER A 22 -9.67 -0.32 -0.59
C SER A 22 -9.84 -0.60 -2.07
N GLU A 23 -9.48 0.35 -2.91
CA GLU A 23 -9.60 0.20 -4.36
C GLU A 23 -8.67 -0.90 -4.89
N VAL A 24 -7.42 -0.91 -4.41
CA VAL A 24 -6.47 -1.95 -4.82
C VAL A 24 -6.98 -3.32 -4.41
N LEU A 25 -7.37 -3.49 -3.17
CA LEU A 25 -7.87 -4.78 -2.70
C LEU A 25 -9.10 -5.23 -3.49
N PHE A 26 -10.04 -4.30 -3.73
CA PHE A 26 -11.23 -4.61 -4.49
C PHE A 26 -10.91 -5.15 -5.89
N ARG A 27 -9.87 -4.58 -6.52
CA ARG A 27 -9.46 -5.01 -7.87
C ARG A 27 -8.88 -6.41 -7.90
N VAL A 28 -8.20 -6.83 -6.84
CA VAL A 28 -7.55 -8.15 -6.82
C VAL A 28 -8.39 -9.24 -6.14
N ILE A 29 -9.35 -8.85 -5.29
CA ILE A 29 -10.07 -9.80 -4.44
C ILE A 29 -10.93 -10.78 -5.23
N LYS A 30 -11.47 -10.35 -6.36
CA LYS A 30 -12.37 -11.17 -7.18
C LYS A 30 -11.73 -12.45 -7.69
N ASP A 31 -10.41 -12.49 -7.74
CA ASP A 31 -9.67 -13.66 -8.23
C ASP A 31 -9.13 -14.51 -7.07
N GLN A 32 -9.52 -14.18 -5.82
CA GLN A 32 -8.99 -14.85 -4.63
C GLN A 32 -10.07 -15.72 -3.98
N THR A 33 -9.63 -16.80 -3.36
CA THR A 33 -10.53 -17.75 -2.70
C THR A 33 -10.82 -17.39 -1.24
N ASN A 34 -10.02 -16.52 -0.63
CA ASN A 34 -10.17 -16.12 0.78
C ASN A 34 -10.57 -14.66 0.89
N GLU A 35 -11.71 -14.32 0.33
CA GLU A 35 -12.21 -12.95 0.35
C GLU A 35 -12.42 -12.42 1.76
N GLU A 36 -13.01 -13.24 2.65
CA GLU A 36 -13.29 -12.83 4.02
C GLU A 36 -12.00 -12.51 4.78
N GLY A 37 -10.99 -13.35 4.67
CA GLY A 37 -9.70 -13.12 5.32
C GLY A 37 -9.02 -11.86 4.82
N LEU A 38 -9.11 -11.59 3.52
CA LEU A 38 -8.55 -10.38 2.93
C LEU A 38 -9.29 -9.13 3.41
N MET A 39 -10.61 -9.19 3.52
CA MET A 39 -11.39 -8.07 4.04
C MET A 39 -11.06 -7.79 5.50
N ASP A 40 -10.88 -8.83 6.33
CA ASP A 40 -10.48 -8.66 7.71
C ASP A 40 -9.08 -8.04 7.81
N TRP A 41 -8.17 -8.47 6.96
CA TRP A 41 -6.83 -7.89 6.89
C TRP A 41 -6.88 -6.41 6.50
N LEU A 42 -7.74 -6.04 5.54
CA LEU A 42 -7.92 -4.64 5.16
C LEU A 42 -8.43 -3.81 6.34
N LYS A 43 -9.41 -4.32 7.07
CA LYS A 43 -9.95 -3.62 8.24
C LYS A 43 -8.86 -3.37 9.28
N ARG A 44 -8.02 -4.37 9.57
CA ARG A 44 -6.89 -4.20 10.49
C ARG A 44 -5.90 -3.16 9.99
N SER A 45 -5.62 -3.15 8.68
CA SER A 45 -4.71 -2.17 8.08
C SER A 45 -5.25 -0.76 8.22
N ILE A 46 -6.55 -0.58 7.99
CA ILE A 46 -7.21 0.72 8.13
C ILE A 46 -7.15 1.19 9.60
N LEU A 47 -7.37 0.29 10.55
CA LEU A 47 -7.27 0.62 11.98
C LEU A 47 -5.85 1.04 12.36
N THR A 48 -4.84 0.39 11.79
CA THR A 48 -3.45 0.76 12.01
C THR A 48 -3.20 2.18 11.51
N LEU A 49 -3.64 2.48 10.30
CA LEU A 49 -3.50 3.82 9.72
C LEU A 49 -4.22 4.87 10.57
N ASP A 50 -5.44 4.55 11.02
CA ASP A 50 -6.24 5.45 11.84
C ASP A 50 -5.51 5.84 13.13
N ALA A 51 -4.79 4.92 13.72
CA ALA A 51 -4.06 5.11 14.97
C ALA A 51 -2.78 5.93 14.82
N LEU A 52 -2.21 6.01 13.62
CA LEU A 52 -0.98 6.78 13.41
C LEU A 52 -1.26 8.27 13.50
N GLN A 53 -0.45 8.98 14.28
CA GLN A 53 -0.62 10.42 14.47
C GLN A 53 0.23 11.24 13.51
N SER A 54 1.35 10.68 13.04
CA SER A 54 2.28 11.36 12.16
C SER A 54 3.06 10.35 11.33
N ASP A 55 3.82 10.85 10.34
CA ASP A 55 4.77 10.07 9.55
C ASP A 55 4.13 8.85 8.88
N PHE A 56 2.95 9.03 8.30
CA PHE A 56 2.24 7.93 7.63
C PHE A 56 2.23 8.04 6.10
N ALA A 57 3.03 8.93 5.53
CA ALA A 57 3.05 9.14 4.07
C ALA A 57 3.50 7.88 3.30
N ASN A 58 4.30 7.02 3.92
CA ASN A 58 4.78 5.78 3.31
C ASN A 58 3.87 4.58 3.61
N PHE A 59 2.78 4.77 4.35
CA PHE A 59 1.95 3.66 4.82
C PHE A 59 1.40 2.82 3.66
N HIS A 60 0.96 3.46 2.59
CA HIS A 60 0.40 2.75 1.44
C HIS A 60 1.43 1.86 0.74
N LEU A 61 2.71 2.23 0.77
CA LEU A 61 3.76 1.39 0.19
C LEU A 61 3.97 0.13 1.02
N TRP A 62 4.00 0.29 2.34
CA TRP A 62 4.07 -0.84 3.26
C TRP A 62 2.85 -1.74 3.09
N PHE A 63 1.67 -1.15 2.96
CA PHE A 63 0.42 -1.87 2.72
C PHE A 63 0.50 -2.73 1.45
N LEU A 64 0.99 -2.17 0.35
CA LEU A 64 1.09 -2.89 -0.91
C LEU A 64 2.03 -4.10 -0.81
N LEU A 65 3.15 -3.94 -0.12
CA LEU A 65 4.08 -5.05 0.07
C LEU A 65 3.49 -6.13 0.98
N GLU A 66 2.78 -5.74 2.04
CA GLU A 66 2.05 -6.68 2.88
C GLU A 66 0.95 -7.39 2.10
N LEU A 67 0.27 -6.69 1.22
CA LEU A 67 -0.74 -7.29 0.35
C LEU A 67 -0.14 -8.42 -0.49
N CYS A 68 1.04 -8.21 -1.05
CA CYS A 68 1.73 -9.27 -1.80
C CYS A 68 1.93 -10.51 -0.93
N ALA A 69 2.36 -10.31 0.32
CA ALA A 69 2.59 -11.41 1.25
C ALA A 69 1.28 -12.15 1.57
N VAL A 70 0.20 -11.43 1.87
CA VAL A 70 -1.08 -12.08 2.19
C VAL A 70 -1.71 -12.75 0.98
N LEU A 71 -1.37 -12.31 -0.23
CA LEU A 71 -1.79 -12.98 -1.47
C LEU A 71 -0.90 -14.19 -1.79
N GLY A 72 0.18 -14.41 -1.04
CA GLY A 72 1.03 -15.57 -1.19
C GLY A 72 2.26 -15.38 -2.06
N PHE A 73 2.59 -14.15 -2.46
CA PHE A 73 3.72 -13.91 -3.38
C PHE A 73 5.07 -13.84 -2.68
N ASN A 74 5.11 -13.51 -1.38
CA ASN A 74 6.34 -13.36 -0.60
C ASN A 74 7.38 -12.51 -1.34
N PRO A 75 7.09 -11.22 -1.56
CA PRO A 75 7.95 -10.39 -2.40
C PRO A 75 9.37 -10.30 -1.82
N ASP A 76 10.37 -10.44 -2.70
CA ASP A 76 11.75 -10.20 -2.35
C ASP A 76 12.39 -9.30 -3.41
N THR A 77 13.64 -8.89 -3.18
CA THR A 77 14.30 -7.97 -4.09
C THR A 77 14.57 -8.58 -5.45
N ILE A 78 14.75 -9.90 -5.53
CA ILE A 78 14.97 -10.58 -6.80
C ILE A 78 13.73 -10.54 -7.67
N ASP A 79 12.58 -10.88 -7.07
CA ASP A 79 11.30 -10.89 -7.80
C ASP A 79 10.85 -9.49 -8.19
N LEU A 80 11.14 -8.50 -7.35
CA LEU A 80 10.72 -7.12 -7.59
C LEU A 80 11.66 -6.35 -8.51
N ALA A 81 12.91 -6.82 -8.69
CA ALA A 81 13.90 -6.09 -9.47
C ALA A 81 13.42 -5.74 -10.89
N PRO A 82 12.77 -6.66 -11.66
CA PRO A 82 12.32 -6.31 -13.00
C PRO A 82 11.27 -5.20 -13.05
N PHE A 83 10.58 -4.95 -11.94
CA PHE A 83 9.51 -3.96 -11.85
C PHE A 83 9.95 -2.66 -11.21
N SER A 84 11.13 -2.62 -10.60
CA SER A 84 11.52 -1.56 -9.67
C SER A 84 12.26 -0.38 -10.31
N GLY A 85 12.82 -0.55 -11.51
CA GLY A 85 13.58 0.49 -12.16
C GLY A 85 14.67 1.04 -11.23
N LYS A 86 14.69 2.35 -11.07
CA LYS A 86 15.67 3.02 -10.20
C LYS A 86 15.35 2.94 -8.70
N HIS A 87 14.22 2.34 -8.34
CA HIS A 87 13.72 2.34 -6.95
C HIS A 87 13.99 1.03 -6.20
N LEU A 88 14.84 0.16 -6.76
CA LEU A 88 15.10 -1.14 -6.10
C LEU A 88 15.62 -0.98 -4.68
N ASP A 89 16.53 -0.01 -4.46
CA ASP A 89 17.08 0.21 -3.11
C ASP A 89 16.01 0.71 -2.14
N HIS A 90 15.11 1.58 -2.60
CA HIS A 90 14.00 2.06 -1.78
C HIS A 90 13.07 0.90 -1.39
N ILE A 91 12.74 0.05 -2.36
CA ILE A 91 11.86 -1.09 -2.13
C ILE A 91 12.53 -2.08 -1.18
N LYS A 92 13.82 -2.32 -1.36
CA LYS A 92 14.59 -3.15 -0.45
C LYS A 92 14.54 -2.62 0.98
N SER A 93 14.69 -1.31 1.15
CA SER A 93 14.59 -0.69 2.48
C SER A 93 13.21 -0.88 3.10
N LEU A 94 12.15 -0.76 2.30
CA LEU A 94 10.78 -0.99 2.78
C LEU A 94 10.58 -2.44 3.23
N LEU A 95 11.18 -3.39 2.52
CA LEU A 95 11.06 -4.81 2.84
C LEU A 95 11.85 -5.24 4.08
N THR A 96 13.02 -4.64 4.29
CA THR A 96 13.95 -5.11 5.33
C THR A 96 13.86 -4.34 6.63
N ASN A 97 13.29 -3.14 6.62
CA ASN A 97 13.14 -2.33 7.83
C ASN A 97 11.89 -2.74 8.60
N SER A 98 11.88 -2.40 9.89
CA SER A 98 10.67 -2.55 10.70
C SER A 98 9.60 -1.59 10.20
N PHE A 99 8.35 -1.80 10.65
CA PHE A 99 7.24 -0.92 10.29
C PHE A 99 7.56 0.54 10.63
N GLY A 100 8.02 0.79 11.86
CA GLY A 100 8.33 2.16 12.28
C GLY A 100 9.45 2.79 11.45
N GLU A 101 10.48 2.04 11.15
CA GLU A 101 11.56 2.51 10.30
C GLU A 101 11.11 2.79 8.87
N ALA A 102 10.24 1.93 8.34
CA ALA A 102 9.67 2.11 7.00
C ALA A 102 8.85 3.39 6.92
N MET A 103 8.08 3.69 7.97
CA MET A 103 7.30 4.93 8.02
C MET A 103 8.18 6.18 7.99
N LEU A 104 9.40 6.09 8.51
CA LEU A 104 10.31 7.22 8.61
C LEU A 104 11.29 7.35 7.43
N LEU A 105 11.23 6.46 6.44
CA LEU A 105 12.11 6.58 5.28
C LEU A 105 11.86 7.91 4.57
N PRO A 106 12.93 8.68 4.28
CA PRO A 106 12.80 10.01 3.71
C PRO A 106 12.57 9.97 2.19
N LEU A 107 11.39 9.52 1.78
CA LEU A 107 11.01 9.46 0.38
C LEU A 107 10.30 10.73 -0.05
N ARG A 108 10.56 11.19 -1.27
CA ARG A 108 9.82 12.29 -1.87
C ARG A 108 8.46 11.81 -2.35
N GLY A 109 7.51 12.73 -2.55
CA GLY A 109 6.21 12.40 -3.11
C GLY A 109 6.30 11.72 -4.46
N SER A 110 7.19 12.20 -5.34
CA SER A 110 7.41 11.58 -6.64
C SER A 110 7.97 10.16 -6.52
N ASP A 111 8.89 9.94 -5.59
CA ASP A 111 9.44 8.60 -5.33
C ASP A 111 8.34 7.65 -4.83
N ARG A 112 7.53 8.11 -3.88
CA ARG A 112 6.44 7.28 -3.36
C ARG A 112 5.48 6.88 -4.46
N ASN A 113 5.12 7.81 -5.34
CA ASN A 113 4.20 7.51 -6.44
C ASN A 113 4.80 6.49 -7.41
N GLU A 114 6.06 6.66 -7.78
CA GLU A 114 6.74 5.74 -8.70
C GLU A 114 6.92 4.35 -8.07
N ILE A 115 7.27 4.30 -6.78
CA ILE A 115 7.38 3.03 -6.05
C ILE A 115 6.03 2.33 -6.01
N ALA A 116 4.96 3.05 -5.73
CA ALA A 116 3.61 2.46 -5.72
C ALA A 116 3.27 1.87 -7.09
N GLU A 117 3.58 2.57 -8.17
CA GLU A 117 3.36 2.07 -9.53
C GLU A 117 4.16 0.79 -9.79
N CYS A 118 5.42 0.74 -9.33
CA CYS A 118 6.25 -0.46 -9.48
C CYS A 118 5.62 -1.67 -8.79
N ILE A 119 5.17 -1.48 -7.55
CA ILE A 119 4.57 -2.58 -6.79
C ILE A 119 3.23 -2.99 -7.39
N LEU A 120 2.43 -2.04 -7.87
CA LEU A 120 1.15 -2.34 -8.53
C LEU A 120 1.37 -3.18 -9.80
N LYS A 121 2.38 -2.87 -10.59
CA LYS A 121 2.72 -3.67 -11.77
C LYS A 121 3.12 -5.09 -11.39
N TYR A 122 3.87 -5.24 -10.31
CA TYR A 122 4.23 -6.54 -9.79
C TYR A 122 2.98 -7.33 -9.38
N ILE A 123 2.05 -6.68 -8.68
CA ILE A 123 0.78 -7.31 -8.29
C ILE A 123 -0.03 -7.71 -9.51
N GLU A 124 -0.14 -6.83 -10.52
CA GLU A 124 -0.83 -7.15 -11.77
C GLU A 124 -0.25 -8.40 -12.43
N HIS A 125 1.07 -8.48 -12.48
CA HIS A 125 1.75 -9.60 -13.09
C HIS A 125 1.41 -10.92 -12.39
N HIS A 126 1.30 -10.92 -11.08
CA HIS A 126 1.04 -12.13 -10.30
C HIS A 126 -0.44 -12.47 -10.18
N THR A 127 -1.33 -11.51 -10.26
CA THR A 127 -2.77 -11.75 -10.11
C THR A 127 -3.52 -11.79 -11.43
N GLU A 128 -2.85 -11.44 -12.53
CA GLU A 128 -3.47 -11.30 -13.85
C GLU A 128 -4.65 -10.31 -13.82
N SER A 129 -4.63 -9.37 -12.86
CA SER A 129 -5.65 -8.35 -12.70
C SER A 129 -5.16 -7.03 -13.28
N SER A 130 -6.09 -6.16 -13.65
CA SER A 130 -5.76 -4.77 -13.97
C SER A 130 -5.90 -3.95 -12.70
N VAL A 131 -4.81 -3.40 -12.20
CA VAL A 131 -4.80 -2.61 -10.97
C VAL A 131 -4.55 -1.13 -11.28
N ASN A 132 -5.25 -0.64 -12.28
CA ASN A 132 -5.21 0.77 -12.60
C ASN A 132 -6.14 1.50 -11.62
N VAL A 133 -5.57 2.06 -10.56
CA VAL A 133 -6.35 2.69 -9.49
C VAL A 133 -6.32 4.21 -9.62
N ARG A 134 -7.49 4.82 -9.66
CA ARG A 134 -7.65 6.26 -9.83
C ARG A 134 -7.16 7.04 -8.62
N SER A 135 -7.35 6.48 -7.42
CA SER A 135 -6.97 7.14 -6.18
C SER A 135 -5.45 7.31 -6.03
N LEU A 136 -4.62 6.60 -6.80
CA LEU A 136 -3.18 6.83 -6.78
C LEU A 136 -2.84 8.25 -7.27
N ALA A 137 -3.52 8.72 -8.31
CA ALA A 137 -3.32 10.08 -8.81
C ALA A 137 -3.71 11.12 -7.74
N VAL A 138 -4.78 10.86 -7.00
CA VAL A 138 -5.22 11.74 -5.92
C VAL A 138 -4.20 11.75 -4.78
N LEU A 139 -3.65 10.59 -4.42
CA LEU A 139 -2.58 10.51 -3.42
C LEU A 139 -1.37 11.32 -3.84
N ARG A 140 -0.96 11.21 -5.12
CA ARG A 140 0.16 11.98 -5.64
C ARG A 140 -0.08 13.48 -5.47
N ASP A 141 -1.27 13.94 -5.78
CA ASP A 141 -1.61 15.36 -5.72
C ASP A 141 -1.60 15.88 -4.27
N ILE A 142 -2.01 15.04 -3.31
CA ILE A 142 -2.06 15.42 -1.89
C ILE A 142 -0.67 15.40 -1.26
N TYR A 143 0.12 14.37 -1.56
CA TYR A 143 1.44 14.19 -0.92
C TYR A 143 2.58 14.76 -1.76
N GLY A 144 2.30 15.02 -2.99
CA GLY A 144 3.23 15.37 -4.00
C GLY A 144 4.07 16.47 -4.00
#